data_e2bafd26529af2ae223de25342928b26
#
_entry.id   e2bafd26529af2ae223de25342928b26
#
_cell.length_a   1.000
_cell.length_b   1.000
_cell.length_c   1.000
_cell.angle_alpha   90.00
_cell.angle_beta   90.00
_cell.angle_gamma   90.00
#
_symmetry.space_group_name_H-M   'P 1'
#
loop_
_entity.id
_entity.type
_entity.pdbx_description
1 polymer ?
#
loop_
_entity_poly.entity_id
_entity_poly.type
_entity_poly.pdbx_seq_one_letter_code
_entity_poly.pdbx_strand_id
1 'polypeptide(L)'
;IWQREVHTGVPDTSVHLKNTYASETPLTDGERVYAYFGNLGLFCLDLEGRPVWSKKLGHFKTRYGWGTAASPVLHGDRIFVVNDNEEKSFLAAFDKKTGEEIWREERDEKSNWATPFVWENEQRTELIVPGTKRVRSYDLNGKVLWELGGMSSIVIPTPMAQAGLLFVCSGYVGDKIRPVFAIRPGASGEISLKEGETNNQFVELELERIEAKI
;
A
#
# COMPACT_ATOMS: atom_id res chain seq x y z
N ILE A 1 11.03 20.75 18.80
CA ILE A 1 9.71 20.08 18.75
C ILE A 1 8.66 21.13 18.39
N TRP A 2 7.80 20.86 17.43
CA TRP A 2 6.74 21.75 16.98
C TRP A 2 5.41 20.96 16.84
N GLN A 3 4.31 21.68 16.79
CA GLN A 3 2.98 21.18 16.46
C GLN A 3 2.40 22.06 15.35
N ARG A 4 1.79 21.43 14.35
CA ARG A 4 1.14 22.11 13.25
C ARG A 4 -0.25 21.55 13.01
N GLU A 5 -1.25 22.40 13.03
CA GLU A 5 -2.57 22.08 12.54
C GLU A 5 -2.59 22.23 11.00
N VAL A 6 -2.98 21.16 10.31
CA VAL A 6 -3.09 21.14 8.84
C VAL A 6 -4.54 21.17 8.37
N HIS A 7 -5.47 20.82 9.25
CA HIS A 7 -6.91 20.85 8.99
C HIS A 7 -7.69 20.89 10.31
N THR A 8 -8.81 21.59 10.28
CA THR A 8 -9.83 21.57 11.34
C THR A 8 -11.20 21.37 10.71
N GLY A 9 -12.00 20.46 11.21
CA GLY A 9 -13.35 20.18 10.72
C GLY A 9 -13.95 18.97 11.40
N VAL A 10 -15.26 18.79 11.16
CA VAL A 10 -15.95 17.57 11.57
C VAL A 10 -15.70 16.53 10.47
N PRO A 11 -15.18 15.34 10.81
CA PRO A 11 -15.04 14.27 9.84
C PRO A 11 -16.41 13.89 9.26
N ASP A 12 -16.50 13.78 7.97
CA ASP A 12 -17.72 13.44 7.23
C ASP A 12 -17.84 11.93 6.96
N THR A 13 -16.83 11.14 7.41
CA THR A 13 -16.83 9.68 7.40
C THR A 13 -16.62 9.10 8.77
N SER A 14 -17.12 7.88 8.94
CA SER A 14 -16.78 7.05 10.11
C SER A 14 -15.41 6.38 9.94
N VAL A 15 -14.85 5.95 11.05
CA VAL A 15 -13.71 5.06 11.11
C VAL A 15 -14.02 3.87 12.01
N HIS A 16 -13.32 2.75 11.84
CA HIS A 16 -13.43 1.61 12.74
C HIS A 16 -13.03 1.99 14.17
N LEU A 17 -13.64 1.37 15.19
CA LEU A 17 -13.38 1.65 16.60
C LEU A 17 -11.89 1.56 17.01
N LYS A 18 -11.11 0.77 16.28
CA LYS A 18 -9.65 0.60 16.47
C LYS A 18 -8.81 1.41 15.48
N ASN A 19 -9.43 2.23 14.65
CA ASN A 19 -8.76 3.12 13.70
C ASN A 19 -8.89 4.57 14.16
N THR A 20 -8.14 5.46 13.51
CA THR A 20 -8.21 6.92 13.72
C THR A 20 -8.31 7.61 12.36
N TYR A 21 -8.50 8.93 12.35
CA TYR A 21 -8.41 9.74 11.12
C TYR A 21 -6.97 10.08 10.72
N ALA A 22 -5.99 9.52 11.43
CA ALA A 22 -4.56 9.74 11.25
C ALA A 22 -3.78 8.45 11.53
N SER A 23 -4.15 7.36 10.87
CA SER A 23 -3.52 6.04 11.03
C SER A 23 -2.33 5.82 10.11
N GLU A 24 -2.24 6.61 9.04
CA GLU A 24 -1.14 6.56 8.09
C GLU A 24 0.16 7.09 8.72
N THR A 25 1.24 6.36 8.54
CA THR A 25 2.57 6.76 9.03
C THR A 25 3.14 7.86 8.14
N PRO A 26 3.58 9.01 8.67
CA PRO A 26 4.23 10.05 7.89
C PRO A 26 5.62 9.61 7.40
N LEU A 27 6.11 10.27 6.36
CA LEU A 27 7.42 10.06 5.76
C LEU A 27 8.34 11.25 6.02
N THR A 28 9.66 11.02 5.93
CA THR A 28 10.65 12.09 5.85
C THR A 28 11.79 11.68 4.92
N ASP A 29 12.35 12.66 4.22
CA ASP A 29 13.59 12.53 3.44
C ASP A 29 14.79 13.20 4.13
N GLY A 30 14.61 13.65 5.37
CA GLY A 30 15.63 14.37 6.14
C GLY A 30 15.57 15.90 5.94
N GLU A 31 14.81 16.40 4.96
CA GLU A 31 14.62 17.82 4.68
C GLU A 31 13.16 18.26 4.91
N ARG A 32 12.23 17.33 4.72
CA ARG A 32 10.79 17.56 4.77
C ARG A 32 10.07 16.42 5.47
N VAL A 33 8.86 16.71 5.91
CA VAL A 33 7.89 15.73 6.46
C VAL A 33 6.69 15.68 5.53
N TYR A 34 6.29 14.48 5.15
CA TYR A 34 5.13 14.24 4.29
C TYR A 34 4.08 13.45 5.10
N ALA A 35 2.92 14.04 5.29
CA ALA A 35 1.80 13.42 5.99
C ALA A 35 0.63 13.20 5.04
N TYR A 36 0.15 11.96 5.00
CA TYR A 36 -1.04 11.61 4.24
C TYR A 36 -2.19 11.33 5.21
N PHE A 37 -3.34 11.88 4.90
CA PHE A 37 -4.61 11.60 5.58
C PHE A 37 -5.60 11.23 4.51
N GLY A 38 -6.05 10.00 4.50
CA GLY A 38 -6.79 9.40 3.37
C GLY A 38 -7.96 10.20 2.83
N ASN A 39 -8.66 10.94 3.70
CA ASN A 39 -9.83 11.75 3.33
C ASN A 39 -9.51 13.23 3.11
N LEU A 40 -8.33 13.68 3.49
CA LEU A 40 -7.91 15.06 3.33
C LEU A 40 -6.93 15.25 2.17
N GLY A 41 -5.94 14.34 2.10
CA GLY A 41 -4.90 14.40 1.10
C GLY A 41 -3.48 14.34 1.66
N LEU A 42 -2.53 14.78 0.85
CA LEU A 42 -1.10 14.74 1.13
C LEU A 42 -0.60 16.15 1.47
N PHE A 43 0.19 16.27 2.53
CA PHE A 43 0.74 17.51 3.05
C PHE A 43 2.26 17.39 3.15
N CYS A 44 2.96 18.43 2.74
CA CYS A 44 4.40 18.56 2.90
C CYS A 44 4.72 19.74 3.79
N LEU A 45 5.55 19.50 4.78
CA LEU A 45 6.04 20.47 5.76
C LEU A 45 7.57 20.46 5.77
N ASP A 46 8.20 21.58 6.06
CA ASP A 46 9.63 21.60 6.37
C ASP A 46 9.90 21.06 7.79
N LEU A 47 11.17 20.94 8.16
CA LEU A 47 11.55 20.44 9.49
C LEU A 47 11.18 21.38 10.65
N GLU A 48 10.84 22.62 10.37
CA GLU A 48 10.30 23.59 11.33
C GLU A 48 8.77 23.58 11.40
N GLY A 49 8.11 22.69 10.63
CA GLY A 49 6.66 22.54 10.58
C GLY A 49 5.93 23.60 9.77
N ARG A 50 6.62 24.34 8.90
CA ARG A 50 5.99 25.29 7.99
C ARG A 50 5.45 24.55 6.77
N PRO A 51 4.20 24.85 6.34
CA PRO A 51 3.64 24.27 5.12
C PRO A 51 4.46 24.62 3.88
N VAL A 52 4.80 23.62 3.07
CA VAL A 52 5.47 23.77 1.77
C VAL A 52 4.47 23.64 0.64
N TRP A 53 3.71 22.55 0.63
CA TRP A 53 2.62 22.32 -0.30
C TRP A 53 1.58 21.35 0.28
N SER A 54 0.41 21.32 -0.31
CA SER A 54 -0.60 20.31 -0.01
C SER A 54 -1.37 19.91 -1.25
N LYS A 55 -1.85 18.67 -1.30
CA LYS A 55 -2.62 18.11 -2.41
C LYS A 55 -3.86 17.40 -1.90
N LYS A 56 -5.04 17.87 -2.30
CA LYS A 56 -6.30 17.16 -2.05
C LYS A 56 -6.37 15.96 -3.00
N LEU A 57 -6.72 14.78 -2.48
CA LEU A 57 -6.80 13.54 -3.26
C LEU A 57 -8.22 13.02 -3.42
N GLY A 58 -9.18 13.66 -2.80
CA GLY A 58 -10.57 13.26 -2.78
C GLY A 58 -10.94 12.58 -1.49
N HIS A 59 -12.23 12.39 -1.35
CA HIS A 59 -12.87 11.72 -0.24
C HIS A 59 -13.64 10.53 -0.80
N PHE A 60 -13.40 9.33 -0.27
CA PHE A 60 -13.99 8.09 -0.78
C PHE A 60 -14.51 7.22 0.34
N LYS A 61 -15.62 6.54 0.09
CA LYS A 61 -16.19 5.58 1.03
C LYS A 61 -15.29 4.36 1.13
N THR A 62 -15.05 3.92 2.36
CA THR A 62 -14.37 2.68 2.65
C THR A 62 -15.34 1.61 3.09
N ARG A 63 -14.97 0.34 2.92
CA ARG A 63 -15.76 -0.82 3.34
C ARG A 63 -16.12 -0.69 4.82
N TYR A 64 -17.39 -0.84 5.12
CA TYR A 64 -17.97 -0.69 6.45
C TYR A 64 -17.72 0.68 7.11
N GLY A 65 -17.26 1.68 6.38
CA GLY A 65 -16.87 2.96 6.95
C GLY A 65 -15.68 2.86 7.90
N TRP A 66 -14.72 1.96 7.62
CA TRP A 66 -13.58 1.72 8.52
C TRP A 66 -12.46 2.76 8.38
N GLY A 67 -12.56 3.66 7.44
CA GLY A 67 -11.52 4.66 7.17
C GLY A 67 -10.33 4.09 6.40
N THR A 68 -9.30 4.89 6.24
CA THR A 68 -8.05 4.56 5.55
C THR A 68 -6.94 4.23 6.56
N ALA A 69 -5.88 3.56 6.12
CA ALA A 69 -4.67 3.33 6.92
C ALA A 69 -3.43 2.97 6.08
N ALA A 70 -3.58 2.84 4.75
CA ALA A 70 -2.42 2.60 3.88
C ALA A 70 -1.52 3.83 3.87
N SER A 71 -0.30 3.69 4.37
CA SER A 71 0.67 4.78 4.42
C SER A 71 1.24 5.09 3.04
N PRO A 72 1.67 6.32 2.77
CA PRO A 72 2.42 6.64 1.57
C PRO A 72 3.82 6.01 1.63
N VAL A 73 4.49 5.92 0.48
CA VAL A 73 5.87 5.41 0.38
C VAL A 73 6.71 6.40 -0.41
N LEU A 74 7.92 6.66 0.06
CA LEU A 74 8.88 7.53 -0.60
C LEU A 74 9.99 6.70 -1.25
N HIS A 75 10.28 6.98 -2.52
CA HIS A 75 11.47 6.45 -3.20
C HIS A 75 11.99 7.48 -4.20
N GLY A 76 13.27 7.82 -4.09
CA GLY A 76 13.89 8.86 -4.91
C GLY A 76 13.20 10.22 -4.73
N ASP A 77 12.71 10.78 -5.83
CA ASP A 77 11.96 12.04 -5.85
C ASP A 77 10.43 11.87 -5.87
N ARG A 78 9.93 10.65 -5.61
CA ARG A 78 8.50 10.31 -5.74
C ARG A 78 7.89 9.83 -4.44
N ILE A 79 6.66 10.28 -4.20
CA ILE A 79 5.79 9.78 -3.14
C ILE A 79 4.68 8.98 -3.82
N PHE A 80 4.53 7.70 -3.43
CA PHE A 80 3.47 6.83 -3.92
C PHE A 80 2.36 6.73 -2.89
N VAL A 81 1.13 6.90 -3.35
CA VAL A 81 -0.09 6.80 -2.54
C VAL A 81 -1.03 5.79 -3.18
N VAL A 82 -1.43 4.79 -2.43
CA VAL A 82 -2.57 3.92 -2.78
C VAL A 82 -3.78 4.36 -1.98
N ASN A 83 -4.92 4.45 -2.65
CA ASN A 83 -6.22 4.66 -2.01
C ASN A 83 -7.22 3.68 -2.63
N ASP A 84 -7.27 2.48 -2.08
CA ASP A 84 -8.25 1.47 -2.47
C ASP A 84 -9.51 1.67 -1.62
N ASN A 85 -10.64 1.83 -2.29
CA ASN A 85 -11.90 2.26 -1.69
C ASN A 85 -13.10 1.62 -2.41
N GLU A 86 -14.32 1.93 -2.00
CA GLU A 86 -15.53 1.34 -2.60
C GLU A 86 -16.02 2.04 -3.86
N GLU A 87 -15.44 3.19 -4.21
CA GLU A 87 -15.91 4.07 -5.29
C GLU A 87 -14.91 4.13 -6.46
N LYS A 88 -13.73 4.71 -6.23
CA LYS A 88 -12.71 4.94 -7.26
C LYS A 88 -11.31 4.72 -6.70
N SER A 89 -10.87 3.48 -6.71
CA SER A 89 -9.56 3.07 -6.23
C SER A 89 -8.46 3.53 -7.19
N PHE A 90 -7.32 3.95 -6.64
CA PHE A 90 -6.18 4.40 -7.42
C PHE A 90 -4.84 4.15 -6.73
N LEU A 91 -3.80 4.12 -7.55
CA LEU A 91 -2.40 4.27 -7.19
C LEU A 91 -1.87 5.51 -7.90
N ALA A 92 -1.17 6.39 -7.21
CA ALA A 92 -0.61 7.59 -7.82
C ALA A 92 0.80 7.90 -7.31
N ALA A 93 1.60 8.52 -8.17
CA ALA A 93 2.91 9.07 -7.82
C ALA A 93 2.89 10.59 -7.88
N PHE A 94 3.52 11.21 -6.89
CA PHE A 94 3.65 12.65 -6.76
C PHE A 94 5.12 13.04 -6.68
N ASP A 95 5.48 14.16 -7.30
CA ASP A 95 6.78 14.79 -7.11
C ASP A 95 6.90 15.29 -5.66
N LYS A 96 7.92 14.84 -4.95
CA LYS A 96 8.07 15.17 -3.52
C LYS A 96 8.35 16.65 -3.26
N LYS A 97 8.90 17.39 -4.24
CA LYS A 97 9.24 18.82 -4.08
C LYS A 97 8.06 19.73 -4.31
N THR A 98 7.19 19.39 -5.28
CA THR A 98 6.10 20.25 -5.74
C THR A 98 4.72 19.75 -5.34
N GLY A 99 4.56 18.45 -5.06
CA GLY A 99 3.27 17.80 -4.85
C GLY A 99 2.48 17.60 -6.15
N GLU A 100 3.09 17.83 -7.32
CA GLU A 100 2.45 17.58 -8.60
C GLU A 100 2.30 16.08 -8.85
N GLU A 101 1.15 15.69 -9.38
CA GLU A 101 0.87 14.32 -9.76
C GLU A 101 1.65 13.98 -11.03
N ILE A 102 2.54 12.99 -10.95
CA ILE A 102 3.36 12.53 -12.07
C ILE A 102 2.56 11.57 -12.93
N TRP A 103 1.86 10.62 -12.27
CA TRP A 103 0.96 9.68 -12.92
C TRP A 103 -0.08 9.15 -11.93
N ARG A 104 -1.17 8.60 -12.48
CA ARG A 104 -2.23 7.93 -11.75
C ARG A 104 -2.72 6.72 -12.51
N GLU A 105 -2.83 5.58 -11.81
CA GLU A 105 -3.41 4.35 -12.30
C GLU A 105 -4.72 4.05 -11.55
N GLU A 106 -5.80 3.83 -12.30
CA GLU A 106 -7.06 3.35 -11.73
C GLU A 106 -6.91 1.87 -11.38
N ARG A 107 -7.46 1.49 -10.22
CA ARG A 107 -7.38 0.13 -9.71
C ARG A 107 -8.79 -0.46 -9.59
N ASP A 108 -8.96 -1.69 -10.02
CA ASP A 108 -10.21 -2.44 -9.87
C ASP A 108 -10.30 -3.17 -8.51
N GLU A 109 -9.71 -2.59 -7.48
CA GLU A 109 -9.67 -3.10 -6.12
C GLU A 109 -10.77 -2.49 -5.25
N LYS A 110 -11.11 -3.17 -4.17
CA LYS A 110 -11.95 -2.65 -3.10
C LYS A 110 -11.08 -2.28 -1.90
N SER A 111 -11.71 -1.66 -0.88
CA SER A 111 -10.99 -1.19 0.31
C SER A 111 -10.03 -2.22 0.86
N ASN A 112 -8.79 -1.85 0.95
CA ASN A 112 -7.75 -2.55 1.70
C ASN A 112 -6.87 -1.52 2.42
N TRP A 113 -6.01 -1.99 3.31
CA TRP A 113 -5.28 -1.13 4.23
C TRP A 113 -3.77 -1.38 4.20
N ALA A 114 -3.30 -2.22 3.26
CA ALA A 114 -1.90 -2.55 3.10
C ALA A 114 -1.11 -1.36 2.54
N THR A 115 -0.03 -1.00 3.20
CA THR A 115 0.93 -0.02 2.67
C THR A 115 1.71 -0.62 1.50
N PRO A 116 1.91 0.11 0.39
CA PRO A 116 2.80 -0.31 -0.69
C PRO A 116 4.23 -0.54 -0.19
N PHE A 117 4.99 -1.32 -0.95
CA PHE A 117 6.39 -1.61 -0.63
C PHE A 117 7.27 -1.41 -1.85
N VAL A 118 8.34 -0.66 -1.74
CA VAL A 118 9.37 -0.57 -2.81
C VAL A 118 10.36 -1.70 -2.61
N TRP A 119 10.42 -2.59 -3.59
CA TRP A 119 11.33 -3.71 -3.63
C TRP A 119 12.48 -3.45 -4.60
N GLU A 120 13.62 -3.09 -4.05
CA GLU A 120 14.88 -3.05 -4.79
C GLU A 120 15.47 -4.46 -4.78
N ASN A 121 15.55 -5.08 -5.95
CA ASN A 121 16.10 -6.41 -6.11
C ASN A 121 17.18 -6.44 -7.20
N GLU A 122 17.85 -7.58 -7.37
CA GLU A 122 18.96 -7.74 -8.32
C GLU A 122 18.59 -7.49 -9.79
N GLN A 123 17.30 -7.51 -10.13
CA GLN A 123 16.81 -7.35 -11.51
C GLN A 123 16.29 -5.93 -11.76
N ARG A 124 15.59 -5.34 -10.79
CA ARG A 124 14.93 -4.03 -10.95
C ARG A 124 14.35 -3.52 -9.64
N THR A 125 13.90 -2.27 -9.65
CA THR A 125 13.08 -1.69 -8.58
C THR A 125 11.60 -1.84 -8.92
N GLU A 126 10.80 -2.33 -8.00
CA GLU A 126 9.37 -2.61 -8.15
C GLU A 126 8.57 -1.95 -7.03
N LEU A 127 7.41 -1.43 -7.37
CA LEU A 127 6.41 -0.98 -6.40
C LEU A 127 5.36 -2.07 -6.21
N ILE A 128 5.38 -2.71 -5.07
CA ILE A 128 4.49 -3.82 -4.72
C ILE A 128 3.26 -3.27 -4.01
N VAL A 129 2.09 -3.50 -4.59
CA VAL A 129 0.82 -2.95 -4.08
C VAL A 129 -0.19 -4.08 -3.88
N PRO A 130 -0.38 -4.52 -2.64
CA PRO A 130 -1.43 -5.49 -2.32
C PRO A 130 -2.82 -4.92 -2.56
N GLY A 131 -3.74 -5.79 -2.95
CA GLY A 131 -5.15 -5.47 -3.13
C GLY A 131 -6.03 -6.66 -2.77
N THR A 132 -7.34 -6.48 -2.73
CA THR A 132 -8.31 -7.51 -2.33
C THR A 132 -8.44 -8.63 -3.37
N LYS A 133 -8.24 -8.31 -4.63
CA LYS A 133 -8.25 -9.30 -5.72
C LYS A 133 -6.86 -9.81 -6.02
N ARG A 134 -5.89 -8.89 -6.08
CA ARG A 134 -4.55 -9.17 -6.55
C ARG A 134 -3.51 -8.36 -5.82
N VAL A 135 -2.33 -8.92 -5.66
CA VAL A 135 -1.11 -8.14 -5.50
C VAL A 135 -0.63 -7.77 -6.89
N ARG A 136 -0.30 -6.52 -7.11
CA ARG A 136 0.31 -6.04 -8.36
C ARG A 136 1.67 -5.45 -8.08
N SER A 137 2.62 -5.79 -8.94
CA SER A 137 3.89 -5.09 -9.03
C SER A 137 3.85 -4.11 -10.19
N TYR A 138 4.34 -2.92 -9.93
CA TYR A 138 4.47 -1.87 -10.94
C TYR A 138 5.94 -1.45 -11.07
N ASP A 139 6.32 -0.97 -12.24
CA ASP A 139 7.51 -0.14 -12.33
C ASP A 139 7.25 1.24 -11.68
N LEU A 140 8.29 2.04 -11.51
CA LEU A 140 8.14 3.35 -10.89
C LEU A 140 7.35 4.36 -11.75
N ASN A 141 7.00 4.01 -13.00
CA ASN A 141 6.19 4.83 -13.90
C ASN A 141 4.72 4.37 -14.00
N GLY A 142 4.32 3.41 -13.15
CA GLY A 142 2.94 2.94 -13.05
C GLY A 142 2.60 1.76 -13.97
N LYS A 143 3.53 1.26 -14.78
CA LYS A 143 3.29 0.10 -15.63
C LYS A 143 3.28 -1.18 -14.79
N VAL A 144 2.23 -1.98 -14.92
CA VAL A 144 2.13 -3.31 -14.29
C VAL A 144 3.23 -4.23 -14.84
N LEU A 145 3.96 -4.87 -13.95
CA LEU A 145 5.01 -5.85 -14.24
C LEU A 145 4.51 -7.29 -14.08
N TRP A 146 3.81 -7.54 -12.99
CA TRP A 146 3.15 -8.82 -12.73
C TRP A 146 1.95 -8.67 -11.79
N GLU A 147 1.08 -9.68 -11.80
CA GLU A 147 -0.09 -9.79 -10.95
C GLU A 147 -0.16 -11.17 -10.30
N LEU A 148 -0.60 -11.20 -9.05
CA LEU A 148 -0.80 -12.41 -8.25
C LEU A 148 -2.19 -12.39 -7.61
N GLY A 149 -3.07 -13.28 -8.03
CA GLY A 149 -4.37 -13.50 -7.42
C GLY A 149 -4.32 -14.37 -6.17
N GLY A 150 -5.49 -14.68 -5.61
CA GLY A 150 -5.63 -15.59 -4.48
C GLY A 150 -5.45 -14.93 -3.11
N MET A 151 -5.55 -13.60 -3.05
CA MET A 151 -5.53 -12.86 -1.78
C MET A 151 -6.86 -13.01 -1.03
N SER A 152 -6.86 -12.78 0.28
CA SER A 152 -8.08 -12.69 1.08
C SER A 152 -8.83 -11.37 0.81
N SER A 153 -10.09 -11.31 1.24
CA SER A 153 -10.99 -10.17 0.95
C SER A 153 -10.62 -8.88 1.68
N ILE A 154 -9.69 -8.93 2.61
CA ILE A 154 -9.14 -7.77 3.33
C ILE A 154 -7.63 -7.99 3.47
N VAL A 155 -6.86 -7.00 3.01
CA VAL A 155 -5.40 -7.04 3.07
C VAL A 155 -4.92 -5.90 3.95
N ILE A 156 -4.10 -6.21 4.94
CA ILE A 156 -3.56 -5.26 5.90
C ILE A 156 -2.02 -5.30 5.92
N PRO A 157 -1.39 -6.50 5.87
CA PRO A 157 0.06 -6.59 5.99
C PRO A 157 0.79 -5.88 4.85
N THR A 158 1.79 -5.10 5.23
CA THR A 158 2.75 -4.53 4.28
C THR A 158 3.67 -5.65 3.76
N PRO A 159 3.94 -5.74 2.46
CA PRO A 159 4.96 -6.64 1.93
C PRO A 159 6.34 -6.38 2.54
N MET A 160 7.18 -7.39 2.55
CA MET A 160 8.56 -7.26 3.00
C MET A 160 9.51 -8.07 2.11
N ALA A 161 10.77 -7.70 2.07
CA ALA A 161 11.80 -8.46 1.38
C ALA A 161 12.89 -8.91 2.35
N GLN A 162 13.30 -10.17 2.23
CA GLN A 162 14.37 -10.76 3.01
C GLN A 162 15.03 -11.88 2.22
N ALA A 163 16.36 -12.02 2.34
CA ALA A 163 17.14 -13.07 1.67
C ALA A 163 16.89 -13.17 0.15
N GLY A 164 16.72 -12.02 -0.53
CA GLY A 164 16.47 -11.96 -1.97
C GLY A 164 15.05 -12.32 -2.40
N LEU A 165 14.14 -12.58 -1.47
CA LEU A 165 12.74 -12.91 -1.75
C LEU A 165 11.80 -11.80 -1.29
N LEU A 166 10.70 -11.64 -2.02
CA LEU A 166 9.58 -10.82 -1.61
C LEU A 166 8.51 -11.68 -0.94
N PHE A 167 8.08 -11.29 0.24
CA PHE A 167 7.00 -11.94 0.98
C PHE A 167 5.76 -11.06 0.94
N VAL A 168 4.64 -11.65 0.50
CA VAL A 168 3.32 -11.04 0.52
C VAL A 168 2.35 -11.98 1.21
N CYS A 169 1.49 -11.43 2.05
CA CYS A 169 0.49 -12.22 2.74
C CYS A 169 -0.82 -11.44 2.90
N SER A 170 -1.88 -12.17 3.13
CA SER A 170 -3.15 -11.58 3.51
C SER A 170 -3.90 -12.52 4.44
N GLY A 171 -4.87 -11.97 5.19
CA GLY A 171 -5.70 -12.78 6.07
C GLY A 171 -6.79 -11.94 6.71
N TYR A 172 -7.99 -12.44 6.62
CA TYR A 172 -9.13 -11.87 7.32
C TYR A 172 -9.88 -12.99 8.06
N VAL A 173 -10.39 -12.68 9.23
CA VAL A 173 -11.04 -13.67 10.11
C VAL A 173 -12.24 -14.37 9.44
N GLY A 174 -12.93 -13.68 8.53
CA GLY A 174 -14.05 -14.21 7.77
C GLY A 174 -13.67 -15.04 6.54
N ASP A 175 -12.39 -15.07 6.15
CA ASP A 175 -11.93 -15.78 4.95
C ASP A 175 -11.36 -17.15 5.29
N LYS A 176 -11.58 -18.12 4.38
CA LYS A 176 -11.02 -19.46 4.50
C LYS A 176 -9.54 -19.49 4.13
N ILE A 177 -9.13 -18.64 3.18
CA ILE A 177 -7.75 -18.57 2.68
C ILE A 177 -6.99 -17.43 3.37
N ARG A 178 -5.76 -17.72 3.77
CA ARG A 178 -4.84 -16.78 4.40
C ARG A 178 -3.44 -17.04 3.85
N PRO A 179 -3.23 -16.66 2.56
CA PRO A 179 -2.00 -17.03 1.85
C PRO A 179 -0.80 -16.28 2.38
N VAL A 180 0.36 -16.94 2.26
CA VAL A 180 1.68 -16.35 2.33
C VAL A 180 2.44 -16.81 1.09
N PHE A 181 2.92 -15.85 0.30
CA PHE A 181 3.71 -16.14 -0.90
C PHE A 181 5.13 -15.59 -0.73
N ALA A 182 6.11 -16.38 -1.16
CA ALA A 182 7.50 -15.97 -1.31
C ALA A 182 7.83 -15.92 -2.79
N ILE A 183 8.12 -14.74 -3.33
CA ILE A 183 8.25 -14.47 -4.76
C ILE A 183 9.71 -14.17 -5.09
N ARG A 184 10.23 -14.79 -6.16
CA ARG A 184 11.59 -14.54 -6.66
C ARG A 184 11.65 -13.25 -7.49
N PRO A 185 12.81 -12.58 -7.55
CA PRO A 185 13.05 -11.52 -8.53
C PRO A 185 12.79 -11.98 -9.96
N GLY A 186 12.38 -11.05 -10.83
CA GLY A 186 12.17 -11.33 -12.26
C GLY A 186 10.79 -11.86 -12.62
N ALA A 187 9.85 -11.96 -11.67
CA ALA A 187 8.46 -12.32 -11.95
C ALA A 187 7.86 -11.38 -13.00
N SER A 188 7.03 -11.88 -13.91
CA SER A 188 6.38 -11.09 -14.96
C SER A 188 5.04 -11.68 -15.39
N GLY A 189 4.09 -10.81 -15.76
CA GLY A 189 2.75 -11.21 -16.22
C GLY A 189 1.88 -11.78 -15.11
N GLU A 190 0.96 -12.68 -15.45
CA GLU A 190 0.08 -13.35 -14.49
C GLU A 190 0.83 -14.52 -13.83
N ILE A 191 1.04 -14.44 -12.51
CA ILE A 191 1.78 -15.46 -11.75
C ILE A 191 0.91 -16.21 -10.74
N SER A 192 -0.41 -16.03 -10.77
CA SER A 192 -1.33 -16.74 -9.88
C SER A 192 -1.21 -18.25 -10.02
N LEU A 193 -1.24 -18.96 -8.90
CA LEU A 193 -1.26 -20.41 -8.88
C LEU A 193 -2.66 -20.91 -9.23
N LYS A 194 -2.74 -21.87 -10.13
CA LYS A 194 -3.93 -22.68 -10.35
C LYS A 194 -3.86 -23.95 -9.51
N GLU A 195 -5.01 -24.52 -9.20
CA GLU A 195 -5.07 -25.74 -8.41
C GLU A 195 -4.24 -26.85 -9.04
N GLY A 196 -3.29 -27.42 -8.29
CA GLY A 196 -2.39 -28.46 -8.76
C GLY A 196 -1.20 -27.98 -9.60
N GLU A 197 -1.04 -26.70 -9.84
CA GLU A 197 0.13 -26.13 -10.53
C GLU A 197 1.22 -25.69 -9.55
N THR A 198 2.47 -25.94 -9.91
CA THR A 198 3.65 -25.32 -9.29
C THR A 198 4.17 -24.22 -10.22
N ASN A 199 4.55 -23.09 -9.67
CA ASN A 199 5.13 -21.99 -10.43
C ASN A 199 6.53 -21.69 -9.89
N ASN A 200 7.54 -21.74 -10.75
CA ASN A 200 8.94 -21.50 -10.38
C ASN A 200 9.25 -20.04 -9.94
N GLN A 201 8.28 -19.13 -10.07
CA GLN A 201 8.36 -17.77 -9.51
C GLN A 201 8.18 -17.75 -7.98
N PHE A 202 7.70 -18.84 -7.38
CA PHE A 202 7.54 -18.99 -5.94
C PHE A 202 8.61 -19.89 -5.34
N VAL A 203 8.82 -19.71 -4.05
CA VAL A 203 9.54 -20.66 -3.21
C VAL A 203 8.49 -21.49 -2.50
N GLU A 204 8.56 -22.80 -2.63
CA GLU A 204 7.78 -23.71 -1.80
C GLU A 204 8.28 -23.55 -0.36
N LEU A 205 7.48 -22.92 0.48
CA LEU A 205 7.75 -22.85 1.91
C LEU A 205 7.09 -24.07 2.52
N GLU A 206 7.87 -25.04 2.97
CA GLU A 206 7.40 -26.04 3.93
C GLU A 206 7.08 -25.29 5.22
N LEU A 207 5.84 -24.87 5.36
CA LEU A 207 5.31 -24.37 6.62
C LEU A 207 5.10 -25.59 7.52
N GLU A 208 6.07 -25.93 8.36
CA GLU A 208 5.78 -26.74 9.54
C GLU A 208 4.65 -26.03 10.29
N ARG A 209 3.57 -26.76 10.46
CA ARG A 209 2.39 -26.29 11.19
C ARG A 209 2.81 -26.00 12.62
N ILE A 210 3.11 -24.74 12.91
CA ILE A 210 3.22 -24.29 14.30
C ILE A 210 1.80 -24.31 14.86
N GLU A 211 1.44 -25.40 15.49
CA GLU A 211 0.25 -25.47 16.33
C GLU A 211 0.51 -24.55 17.55
N ALA A 212 0.07 -23.30 17.44
CA ALA A 212 -0.03 -22.48 18.64
C ALA A 212 -1.11 -23.10 19.53
N LYS A 213 -0.70 -23.82 20.53
CA LYS A 213 -1.57 -24.14 21.68
C LYS A 213 -1.82 -22.82 22.41
N ILE A 214 -3.01 -22.27 22.25
CA ILE A 214 -3.57 -21.20 23.08
C ILE A 214 -4.11 -21.84 24.35
#